data_414b3c349a4c3b3b94ceace89f912d6b
#
_entry.id   414b3c349a4c3b3b94ceace89f912d6b
#
_cell.length_a   1.000
_cell.length_b   1.000
_cell.length_c   1.000
_cell.angle_alpha   90.00
_cell.angle_beta   90.00
_cell.angle_gamma   90.00
#
_symmetry.space_group_name_H-M   'P 1'
#
loop_
_entity.id
_entity.type
_entity.pdbx_description
1 polymer ?
#
loop_
_entity_poly.entity_id
_entity_poly.type
_entity_poly.pdbx_seq_one_letter_code
_entity_poly.pdbx_strand_id
1 'polypeptide(L)'
;MKLNDNYKVIKLQMIIFDKKSVKMKNLLICLTVILLIVFSGCSHRPVENDIKVMTLNVRYDNPEDSINAWPKRATQMCNFIINEKPDILGMQEVLWHQYQVLDSVLIDYSSVGVGRNDGAREGEMNPVFFRKEKFDMVRNITFWLSDSPEVAGSIGWGASSPRIVTWMELVNKNSHKHFFFFNTHFAHDSDSARLMSSRILLKEVNKITEGSPFIISGDFNMPPTSTGYSILTGPDESVPLLKDAYVITEKRPLGPVYTFNGFSDKTKTARIDYIFVRNGMKVLDYKTVIKKEHGIFISDHWPVEAVVSFK
;
A
#
# COMPACT_ATOMS: atom_id res chain seq x y z
N MET A 1 38.85 32.52 70.64
CA MET A 1 37.42 32.20 70.48
C MET A 1 36.79 32.73 69.18
N LYS A 2 37.56 33.05 68.12
CA LYS A 2 37.03 33.57 66.84
C LYS A 2 37.22 32.66 65.64
N LEU A 3 37.89 31.49 65.76
CA LEU A 3 38.11 30.56 64.66
C LEU A 3 36.97 29.53 64.46
N ASN A 4 36.12 29.34 65.43
CA ASN A 4 35.08 28.30 65.39
C ASN A 4 33.80 28.75 64.65
N ASP A 5 33.53 30.05 64.56
CA ASP A 5 32.33 30.58 63.92
C ASP A 5 32.45 30.63 62.40
N ASN A 6 33.65 30.93 61.89
CA ASN A 6 33.89 30.90 60.41
C ASN A 6 33.77 29.50 59.82
N TYR A 7 34.14 28.46 60.57
CA TYR A 7 34.07 27.04 60.07
C TYR A 7 32.60 26.59 60.01
N LYS A 8 31.74 27.02 60.91
CA LYS A 8 30.32 26.74 60.88
C LYS A 8 29.61 27.42 59.71
N VAL A 9 29.97 28.67 59.39
CA VAL A 9 29.41 29.41 58.25
C VAL A 9 29.79 28.81 56.95
N ILE A 10 31.06 28.38 56.74
CA ILE A 10 31.54 27.71 55.53
C ILE A 10 30.85 26.34 55.34
N LYS A 11 30.70 25.57 56.43
CA LYS A 11 30.01 24.27 56.38
C LYS A 11 28.52 24.43 56.07
N LEU A 12 27.86 25.45 56.55
CA LEU A 12 26.45 25.75 56.24
C LEU A 12 26.29 26.21 54.79
N GLN A 13 27.21 27.01 54.26
CA GLN A 13 27.21 27.40 52.84
C GLN A 13 27.44 26.23 51.90
N MET A 14 28.34 25.31 52.24
CA MET A 14 28.57 24.08 51.46
C MET A 14 27.31 23.19 51.44
N ILE A 15 26.61 23.01 52.55
CA ILE A 15 25.38 22.20 52.63
C ILE A 15 24.25 22.84 51.82
N ILE A 16 24.14 24.18 51.81
CA ILE A 16 23.14 24.90 51.01
C ILE A 16 23.46 24.81 49.51
N PHE A 17 24.75 24.87 49.16
CA PHE A 17 25.19 24.74 47.75
C PHE A 17 24.94 23.33 47.21
N ASP A 18 25.20 22.31 48.03
CA ASP A 18 24.96 20.90 47.66
C ASP A 18 23.46 20.60 47.48
N LYS A 19 22.60 21.10 48.40
CA LYS A 19 21.15 20.97 48.26
C LYS A 19 20.58 21.71 47.05
N LYS A 20 21.13 22.84 46.64
CA LYS A 20 20.75 23.54 45.40
C LYS A 20 21.20 22.77 44.16
N SER A 21 22.42 22.22 44.19
CA SER A 21 22.95 21.39 43.07
C SER A 21 22.10 20.15 42.87
N VAL A 22 21.71 19.44 43.92
CA VAL A 22 20.85 18.25 43.83
C VAL A 22 19.45 18.62 43.33
N LYS A 23 18.83 19.71 43.79
CA LYS A 23 17.54 20.18 43.28
C LYS A 23 17.59 20.55 41.79
N MET A 24 18.67 21.19 41.34
CA MET A 24 18.86 21.58 39.95
C MET A 24 19.08 20.36 39.05
N LYS A 25 19.85 19.34 39.49
CA LYS A 25 20.01 18.07 38.80
C LYS A 25 18.69 17.31 38.68
N ASN A 26 17.90 17.24 39.75
CA ASN A 26 16.60 16.59 39.72
C ASN A 26 15.58 17.31 38.80
N LEU A 27 15.61 18.66 38.77
CA LEU A 27 14.79 19.46 37.87
C LEU A 27 15.20 19.23 36.39
N LEU A 28 16.51 19.13 36.13
CA LEU A 28 17.03 18.84 34.76
C LEU A 28 16.64 17.43 34.30
N ILE A 29 16.70 16.44 35.19
CA ILE A 29 16.27 15.06 34.92
C ILE A 29 14.75 15.00 34.64
N CYS A 30 13.94 15.69 35.42
CA CYS A 30 12.50 15.80 35.19
C CYS A 30 12.18 16.47 33.85
N LEU A 31 12.88 17.54 33.48
CA LEU A 31 12.71 18.23 32.20
C LEU A 31 13.14 17.35 31.00
N THR A 32 14.23 16.57 31.13
CA THR A 32 14.66 15.64 30.09
C THR A 32 13.69 14.46 29.92
N VAL A 33 13.13 13.95 31.03
CA VAL A 33 12.10 12.89 30.97
C VAL A 33 10.80 13.40 30.35
N ILE A 34 10.37 14.61 30.68
CA ILE A 34 9.19 15.24 30.08
C ILE A 34 9.44 15.52 28.57
N LEU A 35 10.64 15.96 28.19
CA LEU A 35 11.00 16.20 26.79
C LEU A 35 11.03 14.87 25.98
N LEU A 36 11.48 13.77 26.58
CA LEU A 36 11.44 12.44 25.97
C LEU A 36 10.01 11.90 25.80
N ILE A 37 9.10 12.26 26.68
CA ILE A 37 7.68 11.87 26.56
C ILE A 37 6.96 12.69 25.49
N VAL A 38 7.32 13.96 25.30
CA VAL A 38 6.72 14.86 24.30
C VAL A 38 7.23 14.54 22.87
N PHE A 39 8.44 13.99 22.74
CA PHE A 39 8.98 13.50 21.44
C PHE A 39 8.59 12.05 21.11
N SER A 40 7.88 11.34 21.98
CA SER A 40 7.13 10.16 21.58
C SER A 40 6.00 10.64 20.67
N GLY A 41 6.39 11.08 19.47
CA GLY A 41 5.45 11.39 18.41
C GLY A 41 4.44 10.26 18.34
N CYS A 42 3.17 10.60 18.24
CA CYS A 42 2.05 9.68 17.96
C CYS A 42 2.35 8.91 16.68
N SER A 43 3.33 8.00 16.71
CA SER A 43 3.33 6.89 15.78
C SER A 43 2.10 6.09 16.17
N HIS A 44 1.06 6.21 15.38
CA HIS A 44 -0.10 5.34 15.46
C HIS A 44 0.46 3.91 15.45
N ARG A 45 0.51 3.26 16.62
CA ARG A 45 0.76 1.82 16.65
C ARG A 45 -0.43 1.22 15.93
N PRO A 46 -0.22 0.43 14.88
CA PRO A 46 -1.34 -0.23 14.22
C PRO A 46 -2.16 -0.90 15.31
N VAL A 47 -3.44 -0.55 15.37
CA VAL A 47 -4.37 -1.30 16.21
C VAL A 47 -4.40 -2.69 15.61
N GLU A 48 -4.54 -3.72 16.41
CA GLU A 48 -4.47 -5.14 16.00
C GLU A 48 -5.36 -5.50 14.79
N ASN A 49 -6.31 -4.63 14.45
CA ASN A 49 -7.27 -4.74 13.36
C ASN A 49 -6.96 -3.89 12.12
N ASP A 50 -5.90 -3.08 12.15
CA ASP A 50 -5.51 -2.26 11.01
C ASP A 50 -4.79 -3.11 9.96
N ILE A 51 -5.07 -2.82 8.70
CA ILE A 51 -4.53 -3.54 7.54
C ILE A 51 -3.70 -2.58 6.71
N LYS A 52 -2.39 -2.81 6.62
CA LYS A 52 -1.51 -2.08 5.71
C LYS A 52 -1.60 -2.70 4.33
N VAL A 53 -2.18 -1.97 3.39
CA VAL A 53 -2.35 -2.36 1.99
C VAL A 53 -1.32 -1.65 1.13
N MET A 54 -0.73 -2.36 0.17
CA MET A 54 0.13 -1.77 -0.86
C MET A 54 -0.35 -2.20 -2.25
N THR A 55 -0.29 -1.30 -3.22
CA THR A 55 -0.31 -1.63 -4.66
C THR A 55 1.00 -1.22 -5.29
N LEU A 56 1.52 -2.08 -6.17
CA LEU A 56 2.80 -1.88 -6.84
C LEU A 56 2.80 -2.52 -8.23
N ASN A 57 2.75 -1.69 -9.27
CA ASN A 57 3.16 -2.15 -10.60
C ASN A 57 4.67 -2.41 -10.55
N VAL A 58 5.07 -3.67 -10.75
CA VAL A 58 6.48 -4.07 -10.63
C VAL A 58 7.29 -3.77 -11.89
N ARG A 59 6.66 -3.35 -12.97
CA ARG A 59 7.20 -3.30 -14.31
C ARG A 59 7.68 -4.68 -14.77
N TYR A 60 7.13 -5.20 -15.84
CA TYR A 60 7.58 -6.49 -16.38
C TYR A 60 9.08 -6.49 -16.73
N ASP A 61 9.66 -7.65 -16.86
CA ASP A 61 11.08 -7.78 -17.21
C ASP A 61 11.30 -7.39 -18.67
N ASN A 62 11.70 -6.14 -18.88
CA ASN A 62 12.07 -5.61 -20.19
C ASN A 62 13.57 -5.32 -20.22
N PRO A 63 14.36 -6.03 -21.07
CA PRO A 63 15.79 -5.76 -21.21
C PRO A 63 16.12 -4.33 -21.66
N GLU A 64 15.20 -3.65 -22.35
CA GLU A 64 15.38 -2.28 -22.80
C GLU A 64 15.35 -1.25 -21.66
N ASP A 65 14.88 -1.62 -20.47
CA ASP A 65 14.89 -0.75 -19.28
C ASP A 65 16.32 -0.48 -18.74
N SER A 66 17.35 -0.99 -19.40
CA SER A 66 18.78 -0.66 -19.18
C SER A 66 19.22 -0.88 -17.72
N ILE A 67 19.57 0.20 -16.99
CA ILE A 67 19.98 0.12 -15.57
C ILE A 67 18.82 -0.28 -14.65
N ASN A 68 17.58 -0.11 -15.08
CA ASN A 68 16.37 -0.45 -14.36
C ASN A 68 15.76 -1.80 -14.80
N ALA A 69 16.43 -2.58 -15.66
CA ALA A 69 15.96 -3.93 -16.02
C ALA A 69 15.81 -4.82 -14.77
N TRP A 70 14.86 -5.73 -14.79
CA TRP A 70 14.47 -6.55 -13.64
C TRP A 70 15.64 -7.18 -12.87
N PRO A 71 16.64 -7.83 -13.51
CA PRO A 71 17.73 -8.46 -12.78
C PRO A 71 18.55 -7.49 -11.91
N LYS A 72 18.54 -6.19 -12.26
CA LYS A 72 19.30 -5.15 -11.52
C LYS A 72 18.53 -4.55 -10.36
N ARG A 73 17.18 -4.60 -10.38
CA ARG A 73 16.32 -3.99 -9.37
C ARG A 73 15.56 -5.00 -8.49
N ALA A 74 15.51 -6.28 -8.88
CA ALA A 74 14.78 -7.31 -8.17
C ALA A 74 15.11 -7.39 -6.67
N THR A 75 16.41 -7.42 -6.32
CA THR A 75 16.85 -7.47 -4.92
C THR A 75 16.39 -6.24 -4.13
N GLN A 76 16.49 -5.05 -4.72
CA GLN A 76 16.04 -3.80 -4.06
C GLN A 76 14.54 -3.80 -3.85
N MET A 77 13.76 -4.28 -4.83
CA MET A 77 12.32 -4.41 -4.72
C MET A 77 11.93 -5.40 -3.61
N CYS A 78 12.54 -6.58 -3.59
CA CYS A 78 12.29 -7.58 -2.54
C CYS A 78 12.60 -7.01 -1.14
N ASN A 79 13.77 -6.37 -0.98
CA ASN A 79 14.16 -5.74 0.28
C ASN A 79 13.20 -4.61 0.69
N PHE A 80 12.73 -3.83 -0.27
CA PHE A 80 11.74 -2.79 -0.01
C PHE A 80 10.44 -3.39 0.55
N ILE A 81 9.90 -4.43 -0.09
CA ILE A 81 8.67 -5.09 0.36
C ILE A 81 8.85 -5.71 1.76
N ILE A 82 9.99 -6.38 2.00
CA ILE A 82 10.31 -6.98 3.31
C ILE A 82 10.37 -5.91 4.40
N ASN A 83 10.94 -4.74 4.11
CA ASN A 83 11.09 -3.65 5.08
C ASN A 83 9.76 -2.91 5.33
N GLU A 84 8.98 -2.64 4.28
CA GLU A 84 7.67 -1.97 4.42
C GLU A 84 6.63 -2.89 5.08
N LYS A 85 6.75 -4.20 4.90
CA LYS A 85 5.86 -5.22 5.51
C LYS A 85 4.38 -4.93 5.30
N PRO A 86 3.90 -4.75 4.06
CA PRO A 86 2.46 -4.64 3.84
C PRO A 86 1.75 -5.92 4.30
N ASP A 87 0.55 -5.78 4.83
CA ASP A 87 -0.25 -6.95 5.21
C ASP A 87 -0.87 -7.63 3.99
N ILE A 88 -1.23 -6.80 2.99
CA ILE A 88 -1.70 -7.26 1.68
C ILE A 88 -1.03 -6.40 0.60
N LEU A 89 -0.52 -7.05 -0.43
CA LEU A 89 0.18 -6.44 -1.54
C LEU A 89 -0.40 -6.93 -2.87
N GLY A 90 -1.05 -6.04 -3.60
CA GLY A 90 -1.43 -6.26 -5.00
C GLY A 90 -0.31 -5.81 -5.94
N MET A 91 0.11 -6.68 -6.84
CA MET A 91 1.14 -6.35 -7.83
C MET A 91 0.57 -6.41 -9.25
N GLN A 92 1.18 -5.68 -10.20
CA GLN A 92 0.81 -5.67 -11.60
C GLN A 92 2.06 -5.87 -12.47
N GLU A 93 1.87 -6.29 -13.72
CA GLU A 93 2.92 -6.59 -14.71
C GLU A 93 3.88 -7.72 -14.31
N VAL A 94 3.49 -8.60 -13.41
CA VAL A 94 4.37 -9.67 -12.94
C VAL A 94 4.42 -10.80 -13.96
N LEU A 95 5.59 -11.08 -14.54
CA LEU A 95 5.82 -12.27 -15.36
C LEU A 95 6.08 -13.49 -14.45
N TRP A 96 5.84 -14.70 -14.97
CA TRP A 96 5.97 -15.92 -14.18
C TRP A 96 7.31 -16.07 -13.48
N HIS A 97 8.44 -15.78 -14.14
CA HIS A 97 9.76 -15.85 -13.49
C HIS A 97 9.97 -14.77 -12.41
N GLN A 98 9.37 -13.57 -12.57
CA GLN A 98 9.39 -12.54 -11.54
C GLN A 98 8.55 -12.99 -10.34
N TYR A 99 7.37 -13.59 -10.58
CA TYR A 99 6.55 -14.17 -9.53
C TYR A 99 7.30 -15.22 -8.72
N GLN A 100 8.02 -16.14 -9.39
CA GLN A 100 8.81 -17.16 -8.70
C GLN A 100 9.90 -16.56 -7.78
N VAL A 101 10.57 -15.48 -8.19
CA VAL A 101 11.53 -14.77 -7.34
C VAL A 101 10.83 -14.16 -6.14
N LEU A 102 9.73 -13.43 -6.35
CA LEU A 102 8.97 -12.78 -5.28
C LEU A 102 8.43 -13.81 -4.28
N ASP A 103 7.82 -14.89 -4.74
CA ASP A 103 7.26 -15.95 -3.90
C ASP A 103 8.34 -16.66 -3.07
N SER A 104 9.51 -16.90 -3.66
CA SER A 104 10.63 -17.52 -2.96
C SER A 104 11.23 -16.67 -1.83
N VAL A 105 11.14 -15.34 -1.96
CA VAL A 105 11.74 -14.38 -1.01
C VAL A 105 10.72 -13.93 0.06
N LEU A 106 9.44 -13.81 -0.32
CA LEU A 106 8.38 -13.34 0.57
C LEU A 106 7.78 -14.49 1.39
N ILE A 107 8.61 -15.21 2.13
CA ILE A 107 8.28 -16.46 2.84
C ILE A 107 7.18 -16.31 3.89
N ASP A 108 6.95 -15.10 4.44
CA ASP A 108 5.89 -14.81 5.41
C ASP A 108 4.52 -14.58 4.75
N TYR A 109 4.48 -14.61 3.42
CA TYR A 109 3.27 -14.39 2.63
C TYR A 109 2.77 -15.68 1.99
N SER A 110 1.46 -15.75 1.81
CA SER A 110 0.84 -16.60 0.80
C SER A 110 0.48 -15.75 -0.40
N SER A 111 0.43 -16.34 -1.58
CA SER A 111 0.17 -15.63 -2.82
C SER A 111 -0.84 -16.35 -3.71
N VAL A 112 -1.56 -15.60 -4.52
CA VAL A 112 -2.46 -16.10 -5.57
C VAL A 112 -2.32 -15.21 -6.81
N GLY A 113 -2.52 -15.80 -7.98
CA GLY A 113 -2.52 -15.11 -9.26
C GLY A 113 -2.31 -16.08 -10.41
N VAL A 114 -2.77 -15.69 -11.59
CA VAL A 114 -2.61 -16.46 -12.83
C VAL A 114 -2.17 -15.55 -13.97
N GLY A 115 -1.57 -16.11 -15.00
CA GLY A 115 -1.23 -15.43 -16.24
C GLY A 115 -2.47 -15.02 -17.01
N ARG A 116 -2.47 -13.79 -17.53
CA ARG A 116 -3.65 -13.21 -18.21
C ARG A 116 -4.02 -13.88 -19.52
N ASN A 117 -3.06 -14.57 -20.18
CA ASN A 117 -3.28 -15.14 -21.51
C ASN A 117 -3.98 -16.51 -21.46
N ASP A 118 -3.65 -17.33 -20.47
CA ASP A 118 -4.08 -18.73 -20.40
C ASP A 118 -4.81 -19.11 -19.09
N GLY A 119 -4.84 -18.19 -18.14
CA GLY A 119 -5.36 -18.48 -16.78
C GLY A 119 -4.43 -19.37 -15.97
N ALA A 120 -3.16 -19.49 -16.36
CA ALA A 120 -2.15 -20.30 -15.68
C ALA A 120 -0.84 -19.53 -15.51
N ARG A 121 0.05 -19.49 -16.50
CA ARG A 121 1.40 -18.90 -16.38
C ARG A 121 1.78 -17.96 -17.51
N GLU A 122 1.01 -17.90 -18.59
CA GLU A 122 1.33 -17.09 -19.75
C GLU A 122 0.83 -15.65 -19.62
N GLY A 123 1.69 -14.72 -20.03
CA GLY A 123 1.43 -13.29 -19.97
C GLY A 123 1.69 -12.70 -18.56
N GLU A 124 1.35 -11.44 -18.41
CA GLU A 124 1.46 -10.76 -17.13
C GLU A 124 0.39 -11.25 -16.14
N MET A 125 0.78 -11.30 -14.88
CA MET A 125 -0.06 -11.65 -13.75
C MET A 125 -0.38 -10.40 -12.93
N ASN A 126 -1.51 -10.44 -12.24
CA ASN A 126 -1.83 -9.48 -11.17
C ASN A 126 -1.91 -10.22 -9.83
N PRO A 127 -0.78 -10.74 -9.30
CA PRO A 127 -0.81 -11.53 -8.08
C PRO A 127 -1.13 -10.68 -6.86
N VAL A 128 -1.66 -11.34 -5.84
CA VAL A 128 -1.84 -10.76 -4.51
C VAL A 128 -1.06 -11.60 -3.51
N PHE A 129 -0.25 -10.93 -2.70
CA PHE A 129 0.47 -11.48 -1.57
C PHE A 129 -0.19 -11.00 -0.27
N PHE A 130 -0.39 -11.89 0.71
CA PHE A 130 -0.97 -11.55 1.99
C PHE A 130 -0.27 -12.27 3.14
N ARG A 131 -0.16 -11.63 4.29
CA ARG A 131 0.55 -12.17 5.45
C ARG A 131 -0.17 -13.39 6.03
N LYS A 132 0.53 -14.55 6.03
CA LYS A 132 0.02 -15.84 6.55
C LYS A 132 -0.40 -15.75 8.02
N GLU A 133 0.29 -14.94 8.82
CA GLU A 133 0.01 -14.78 10.24
C GLU A 133 -1.27 -13.99 10.53
N LYS A 134 -1.68 -13.10 9.58
CA LYS A 134 -2.82 -12.19 9.78
C LYS A 134 -4.12 -12.67 9.17
N PHE A 135 -4.05 -13.46 8.09
CA PHE A 135 -5.22 -13.80 7.30
C PHE A 135 -5.30 -15.28 6.98
N ASP A 136 -6.53 -15.79 6.96
CA ASP A 136 -6.90 -17.02 6.29
C ASP A 136 -7.62 -16.69 5.00
N MET A 137 -7.25 -17.37 3.92
CA MET A 137 -7.91 -17.24 2.62
C MET A 137 -9.02 -18.29 2.52
N VAL A 138 -10.24 -17.82 2.25
CA VAL A 138 -11.42 -18.67 2.08
C VAL A 138 -11.51 -19.19 0.65
N ARG A 139 -11.36 -18.27 -0.32
CA ARG A 139 -11.41 -18.57 -1.76
C ARG A 139 -10.74 -17.47 -2.56
N ASN A 140 -10.33 -17.78 -3.78
CA ASN A 140 -9.81 -16.84 -4.75
C ASN A 140 -10.23 -17.25 -6.16
N ILE A 141 -10.40 -16.27 -7.05
CA ILE A 141 -10.68 -16.47 -8.48
C ILE A 141 -10.06 -15.31 -9.24
N THR A 142 -9.74 -15.53 -10.51
CA THR A 142 -9.40 -14.47 -11.46
C THR A 142 -10.48 -14.42 -12.54
N PHE A 143 -10.91 -13.20 -12.91
CA PHE A 143 -11.80 -12.98 -14.05
C PHE A 143 -11.20 -11.96 -15.02
N TRP A 144 -11.66 -11.98 -16.27
CA TRP A 144 -11.17 -11.14 -17.35
C TRP A 144 -12.05 -9.91 -17.53
N LEU A 145 -11.42 -8.78 -17.82
CA LEU A 145 -12.11 -7.51 -18.13
C LEU A 145 -12.47 -7.52 -19.63
N SER A 146 -13.51 -8.27 -19.95
CA SER A 146 -14.06 -8.45 -21.28
C SER A 146 -15.56 -8.71 -21.21
N ASP A 147 -16.21 -8.92 -22.37
CA ASP A 147 -17.61 -9.35 -22.44
C ASP A 147 -17.82 -10.81 -21.96
N SER A 148 -16.74 -11.57 -21.78
CA SER A 148 -16.73 -12.95 -21.29
C SER A 148 -15.75 -13.10 -20.12
N PRO A 149 -16.12 -12.58 -18.91
CA PRO A 149 -15.19 -12.50 -17.78
C PRO A 149 -14.65 -13.86 -17.30
N GLU A 150 -15.35 -14.94 -17.55
CA GLU A 150 -14.96 -16.31 -17.18
C GLU A 150 -14.05 -16.99 -18.20
N VAL A 151 -13.82 -16.39 -19.38
CA VAL A 151 -13.03 -16.98 -20.45
C VAL A 151 -11.58 -16.51 -20.38
N ALA A 152 -10.66 -17.41 -20.08
CA ALA A 152 -9.23 -17.13 -20.02
C ALA A 152 -8.71 -16.60 -21.36
N GLY A 153 -7.89 -15.54 -21.29
CA GLY A 153 -7.33 -14.90 -22.49
C GLY A 153 -8.29 -13.99 -23.26
N SER A 154 -9.53 -13.84 -22.81
CA SER A 154 -10.48 -12.95 -23.48
C SER A 154 -10.04 -11.48 -23.42
N ILE A 155 -10.21 -10.75 -24.54
CA ILE A 155 -9.81 -9.36 -24.71
C ILE A 155 -11.07 -8.52 -24.90
N GLY A 156 -11.15 -7.39 -24.18
CA GLY A 156 -12.30 -6.49 -24.24
C GLY A 156 -11.98 -5.14 -24.92
N TRP A 157 -12.93 -4.67 -25.70
CA TRP A 157 -13.12 -3.27 -26.10
C TRP A 157 -11.90 -2.54 -26.67
N GLY A 158 -11.13 -3.24 -27.50
CA GLY A 158 -9.98 -2.67 -28.22
C GLY A 158 -8.71 -2.56 -27.39
N ALA A 159 -8.61 -3.25 -26.27
CA ALA A 159 -7.32 -3.47 -25.60
C ALA A 159 -6.42 -4.36 -26.47
N SER A 160 -5.10 -4.12 -26.44
CA SER A 160 -4.12 -4.94 -27.19
C SER A 160 -3.84 -6.30 -26.55
N SER A 161 -4.24 -6.46 -25.29
CA SER A 161 -3.98 -7.69 -24.51
C SER A 161 -5.07 -7.93 -23.47
N PRO A 162 -5.23 -9.18 -22.99
CA PRO A 162 -6.16 -9.49 -21.92
C PRO A 162 -5.87 -8.67 -20.66
N ARG A 163 -6.91 -8.27 -19.94
CA ARG A 163 -6.82 -7.60 -18.65
C ARG A 163 -7.61 -8.38 -17.62
N ILE A 164 -7.07 -8.52 -16.44
CA ILE A 164 -7.60 -9.41 -15.40
C ILE A 164 -7.79 -8.71 -14.07
N VAL A 165 -8.67 -9.29 -13.26
CA VAL A 165 -8.85 -8.98 -11.85
C VAL A 165 -8.63 -10.26 -11.06
N THR A 166 -7.59 -10.30 -10.23
CA THR A 166 -7.41 -11.35 -9.23
C THR A 166 -8.09 -10.92 -7.94
N TRP A 167 -8.94 -11.77 -7.39
CA TRP A 167 -9.59 -11.46 -6.12
C TRP A 167 -9.56 -12.63 -5.16
N MET A 168 -9.70 -12.31 -3.88
CA MET A 168 -9.78 -13.27 -2.79
C MET A 168 -10.74 -12.80 -1.70
N GLU A 169 -11.31 -13.76 -0.99
CA GLU A 169 -12.01 -13.57 0.27
C GLU A 169 -11.06 -13.94 1.40
N LEU A 170 -10.85 -13.02 2.33
CA LEU A 170 -9.97 -13.15 3.48
C LEU A 170 -10.73 -13.04 4.78
N VAL A 171 -10.26 -13.78 5.79
CA VAL A 171 -10.65 -13.62 7.19
C VAL A 171 -9.46 -13.09 7.98
N ASN A 172 -9.65 -11.97 8.66
CA ASN A 172 -8.66 -11.49 9.61
C ASN A 172 -8.67 -12.39 10.86
N LYS A 173 -7.56 -13.04 11.17
CA LYS A 173 -7.43 -14.02 12.25
C LYS A 173 -7.72 -13.46 13.65
N ASN A 174 -7.44 -12.17 13.85
CA ASN A 174 -7.62 -11.52 15.15
C ASN A 174 -9.06 -11.03 15.34
N SER A 175 -9.64 -10.38 14.33
CA SER A 175 -10.99 -9.80 14.43
C SER A 175 -12.10 -10.73 13.93
N HIS A 176 -11.75 -11.83 13.27
CA HIS A 176 -12.66 -12.75 12.58
C HIS A 176 -13.57 -12.08 11.54
N LYS A 177 -13.21 -10.87 11.10
CA LYS A 177 -13.94 -10.15 10.06
C LYS A 177 -13.59 -10.69 8.68
N HIS A 178 -14.62 -10.94 7.88
CA HIS A 178 -14.52 -11.29 6.47
C HIS A 178 -14.49 -10.02 5.62
N PHE A 179 -13.66 -10.04 4.58
CA PHE A 179 -13.60 -8.99 3.57
C PHE A 179 -13.01 -9.52 2.27
N PHE A 180 -13.20 -8.75 1.20
CA PHE A 180 -12.67 -9.10 -0.11
C PHE A 180 -11.54 -8.18 -0.51
N PHE A 181 -10.58 -8.73 -1.25
CA PHE A 181 -9.49 -7.96 -1.85
C PHE A 181 -9.43 -8.24 -3.35
N PHE A 182 -9.35 -7.19 -4.14
CA PHE A 182 -9.27 -7.24 -5.61
C PHE A 182 -8.00 -6.53 -6.05
N ASN A 183 -7.32 -7.07 -7.07
CA ASN A 183 -6.15 -6.46 -7.69
C ASN A 183 -6.28 -6.50 -9.21
N THR A 184 -6.02 -5.37 -9.88
CA THR A 184 -6.25 -5.25 -11.32
C THR A 184 -5.18 -4.40 -12.02
N HIS A 185 -5.09 -4.55 -13.35
CA HIS A 185 -4.32 -3.70 -14.24
C HIS A 185 -5.12 -3.43 -15.50
N PHE A 186 -5.60 -2.20 -15.67
CA PHE A 186 -6.42 -1.78 -16.81
C PHE A 186 -5.59 -1.57 -18.08
N ALA A 187 -6.24 -1.51 -19.23
CA ALA A 187 -5.59 -1.26 -20.51
C ALA A 187 -4.96 0.12 -20.58
N HIS A 188 -3.69 0.22 -20.97
CA HIS A 188 -3.00 1.49 -21.15
C HIS A 188 -3.31 2.15 -22.51
N ASP A 189 -3.74 1.39 -23.49
CA ASP A 189 -3.82 1.72 -24.91
C ASP A 189 -5.25 1.99 -25.43
N SER A 190 -6.29 1.80 -24.60
CA SER A 190 -7.69 1.98 -25.00
C SER A 190 -8.55 2.65 -23.94
N ASP A 191 -9.04 3.88 -24.23
CA ASP A 191 -10.01 4.57 -23.38
C ASP A 191 -11.33 3.80 -23.26
N SER A 192 -11.78 3.20 -24.38
CA SER A 192 -12.98 2.35 -24.41
C SER A 192 -12.84 1.16 -23.47
N ALA A 193 -11.68 0.49 -23.52
CA ALA A 193 -11.40 -0.63 -22.63
C ALA A 193 -11.40 -0.18 -21.14
N ARG A 194 -10.77 0.94 -20.81
CA ARG A 194 -10.79 1.48 -19.43
C ARG A 194 -12.19 1.81 -18.94
N LEU A 195 -12.99 2.44 -19.80
CA LEU A 195 -14.38 2.80 -19.46
C LEU A 195 -15.22 1.55 -19.22
N MET A 196 -15.17 0.57 -20.11
CA MET A 196 -15.95 -0.67 -19.98
C MET A 196 -15.43 -1.55 -18.84
N SER A 197 -14.11 -1.61 -18.63
CA SER A 197 -13.49 -2.28 -17.48
C SER A 197 -13.98 -1.70 -16.16
N SER A 198 -14.17 -0.38 -16.05
CA SER A 198 -14.73 0.25 -14.86
C SER A 198 -16.14 -0.26 -14.57
N ARG A 199 -16.99 -0.39 -15.59
CA ARG A 199 -18.36 -0.90 -15.44
C ARG A 199 -18.41 -2.38 -15.05
N ILE A 200 -17.61 -3.21 -15.73
CA ILE A 200 -17.53 -4.65 -15.44
C ILE A 200 -16.95 -4.88 -14.04
N LEU A 201 -15.90 -4.17 -13.65
CA LEU A 201 -15.34 -4.26 -12.32
C LEU A 201 -16.40 -3.99 -11.24
N LEU A 202 -17.15 -2.89 -11.36
CA LEU A 202 -18.22 -2.57 -10.39
C LEU A 202 -19.29 -3.65 -10.35
N LYS A 203 -19.74 -4.13 -11.51
CA LYS A 203 -20.74 -5.19 -11.61
C LYS A 203 -20.29 -6.47 -10.91
N GLU A 204 -19.09 -6.97 -11.24
CA GLU A 204 -18.58 -8.22 -10.68
C GLU A 204 -18.24 -8.07 -9.19
N VAL A 205 -17.64 -6.94 -8.77
CA VAL A 205 -17.37 -6.69 -7.34
C VAL A 205 -18.65 -6.69 -6.51
N ASN A 206 -19.71 -6.02 -6.97
CA ASN A 206 -21.00 -6.03 -6.27
C ASN A 206 -21.60 -7.43 -6.17
N LYS A 207 -21.58 -8.20 -7.26
CA LYS A 207 -22.05 -9.59 -7.30
C LYS A 207 -21.26 -10.49 -6.35
N ILE A 208 -19.92 -10.34 -6.30
CA ILE A 208 -19.03 -11.18 -5.49
C ILE A 208 -19.12 -10.84 -4.01
N THR A 209 -19.19 -9.56 -3.66
CA THR A 209 -19.11 -9.11 -2.26
C THR A 209 -20.44 -9.10 -1.53
N GLU A 210 -21.56 -9.05 -2.25
CA GLU A 210 -22.92 -9.02 -1.67
C GLU A 210 -23.07 -8.02 -0.51
N GLY A 211 -22.40 -6.86 -0.61
CA GLY A 211 -22.41 -5.81 0.40
C GLY A 211 -21.35 -5.95 1.51
N SER A 212 -20.54 -6.99 1.50
CA SER A 212 -19.42 -7.17 2.43
C SER A 212 -18.32 -6.12 2.23
N PRO A 213 -17.49 -5.84 3.25
CA PRO A 213 -16.34 -4.94 3.13
C PRO A 213 -15.37 -5.40 2.06
N PHE A 214 -14.80 -4.47 1.30
CA PHE A 214 -13.79 -4.81 0.33
C PHE A 214 -12.78 -3.69 0.06
N ILE A 215 -11.63 -4.09 -0.51
CA ILE A 215 -10.54 -3.25 -0.96
C ILE A 215 -10.24 -3.61 -2.41
N ILE A 216 -10.05 -2.62 -3.27
CA ILE A 216 -9.56 -2.80 -4.64
C ILE A 216 -8.24 -2.06 -4.78
N SER A 217 -7.21 -2.72 -5.27
CA SER A 217 -5.92 -2.14 -5.61
C SER A 217 -5.61 -2.30 -7.08
N GLY A 218 -4.74 -1.47 -7.63
CA GLY A 218 -4.27 -1.69 -8.99
C GLY A 218 -3.74 -0.47 -9.69
N ASP A 219 -3.20 -0.74 -10.88
CA ASP A 219 -2.90 0.24 -11.92
C ASP A 219 -4.09 0.35 -12.87
N PHE A 220 -4.78 1.47 -12.81
CA PHE A 220 -5.98 1.70 -13.63
C PHE A 220 -5.66 2.41 -14.95
N ASN A 221 -4.41 2.80 -15.17
CA ASN A 221 -3.97 3.49 -16.39
C ASN A 221 -4.81 4.72 -16.77
N MET A 222 -5.44 5.36 -15.80
CA MET A 222 -6.29 6.52 -16.01
C MET A 222 -6.17 7.54 -14.86
N PRO A 223 -6.17 8.86 -15.17
CA PRO A 223 -6.14 9.89 -14.15
C PRO A 223 -7.50 10.07 -13.46
N PRO A 224 -7.55 10.78 -12.30
CA PRO A 224 -8.81 11.07 -11.59
C PRO A 224 -9.81 11.92 -12.40
N THR A 225 -9.37 12.52 -13.50
CA THR A 225 -10.20 13.35 -14.40
C THR A 225 -10.87 12.53 -15.52
N SER A 226 -10.60 11.22 -15.58
CA SER A 226 -11.14 10.33 -16.63
C SER A 226 -12.59 9.93 -16.37
N THR A 227 -13.32 9.63 -17.44
CA THR A 227 -14.69 9.10 -17.35
C THR A 227 -14.72 7.75 -16.61
N GLY A 228 -13.72 6.87 -16.82
CA GLY A 228 -13.62 5.60 -16.12
C GLY A 228 -13.51 5.77 -14.60
N TYR A 229 -12.69 6.72 -14.14
CA TYR A 229 -12.59 7.05 -12.72
C TYR A 229 -13.93 7.60 -12.17
N SER A 230 -14.62 8.46 -12.93
CA SER A 230 -15.93 8.98 -12.55
C SER A 230 -16.99 7.87 -12.44
N ILE A 231 -16.93 6.84 -13.30
CA ILE A 231 -17.80 5.66 -13.17
C ILE A 231 -17.52 4.91 -11.86
N LEU A 232 -16.22 4.75 -11.47
CA LEU A 232 -15.87 4.05 -10.24
C LEU A 232 -16.26 4.82 -8.97
N THR A 233 -16.19 6.15 -8.99
CA THR A 233 -16.31 7.01 -7.78
C THR A 233 -17.44 8.03 -7.82
N GLY A 234 -18.07 8.23 -8.97
CA GLY A 234 -19.08 9.26 -9.20
C GLY A 234 -20.47 8.91 -8.64
N PRO A 235 -21.42 9.85 -8.67
CA PRO A 235 -22.73 9.72 -8.06
C PRO A 235 -23.73 8.95 -8.93
N ASP A 236 -23.43 7.72 -9.31
CA ASP A 236 -24.43 6.84 -9.91
C ASP A 236 -25.18 6.14 -8.78
N GLU A 237 -26.42 6.54 -8.51
CA GLU A 237 -27.24 5.99 -7.43
C GLU A 237 -27.57 4.51 -7.61
N SER A 238 -27.44 3.97 -8.82
CA SER A 238 -27.77 2.57 -9.15
C SER A 238 -26.67 1.58 -8.74
N VAL A 239 -25.44 2.05 -8.55
CA VAL A 239 -24.28 1.19 -8.21
C VAL A 239 -23.53 1.79 -7.03
N PRO A 240 -23.18 0.95 -6.07
CA PRO A 240 -22.44 1.42 -4.93
C PRO A 240 -21.04 1.94 -5.30
N LEU A 241 -20.75 3.20 -4.96
CA LEU A 241 -19.52 3.92 -5.30
C LEU A 241 -18.30 3.48 -4.52
N LEU A 242 -17.17 3.38 -5.19
CA LEU A 242 -15.87 3.19 -4.56
C LEU A 242 -15.43 4.48 -3.87
N LYS A 243 -14.72 4.34 -2.77
CA LYS A 243 -14.07 5.46 -2.06
C LYS A 243 -12.58 5.40 -2.29
N ASP A 244 -12.04 6.41 -2.96
CA ASP A 244 -10.61 6.54 -3.21
C ASP A 244 -9.86 6.83 -1.90
N ALA A 245 -8.92 5.97 -1.53
CA ALA A 245 -8.16 6.09 -0.30
C ALA A 245 -7.39 7.40 -0.19
N TYR A 246 -6.87 7.93 -1.30
CA TYR A 246 -6.21 9.23 -1.33
C TYR A 246 -7.14 10.39 -0.92
N VAL A 247 -8.42 10.29 -1.30
CA VAL A 247 -9.41 11.36 -1.07
C VAL A 247 -9.99 11.31 0.34
N ILE A 248 -10.19 10.10 0.87
CA ILE A 248 -10.91 9.90 2.14
C ILE A 248 -10.03 9.62 3.33
N THR A 249 -8.71 9.58 3.17
CA THR A 249 -7.79 9.32 4.28
C THR A 249 -7.95 10.34 5.41
N GLU A 250 -7.92 9.88 6.65
CA GLU A 250 -8.05 10.75 7.84
C GLU A 250 -6.85 11.68 8.01
N LYS A 251 -5.66 11.25 7.59
CA LYS A 251 -4.44 12.06 7.60
C LYS A 251 -4.16 12.63 6.22
N ARG A 252 -3.44 13.74 6.18
CA ARG A 252 -2.96 14.30 4.92
C ARG A 252 -2.10 13.26 4.18
N PRO A 253 -2.41 12.96 2.90
CA PRO A 253 -1.60 12.05 2.09
C PRO A 253 -0.12 12.47 2.04
N LEU A 254 0.78 11.50 2.14
CA LEU A 254 2.23 11.72 2.06
C LEU A 254 2.77 11.31 0.69
N GLY A 255 3.87 11.93 0.30
CA GLY A 255 4.54 11.67 -0.99
C GLY A 255 3.92 12.41 -2.16
N PRO A 256 4.35 12.12 -3.40
CA PRO A 256 3.84 12.76 -4.60
C PRO A 256 2.40 12.32 -4.92
N VAL A 257 1.65 13.20 -5.59
CA VAL A 257 0.31 12.87 -6.08
C VAL A 257 0.37 11.91 -7.27
N TYR A 258 1.39 12.05 -8.13
CA TYR A 258 1.60 11.18 -9.29
C TYR A 258 2.22 9.85 -8.87
N THR A 259 1.84 8.76 -9.56
CA THR A 259 2.33 7.42 -9.25
C THR A 259 3.22 6.85 -10.35
N PHE A 260 3.05 7.24 -11.62
CA PHE A 260 3.94 6.85 -12.71
C PHE A 260 5.15 7.79 -12.77
N ASN A 261 6.37 7.23 -12.74
CA ASN A 261 7.64 7.97 -12.82
C ASN A 261 8.42 7.72 -14.11
N GLY A 262 8.17 6.62 -14.84
CA GLY A 262 8.84 6.27 -16.10
C GLY A 262 10.36 6.17 -15.95
N PHE A 263 10.85 5.69 -14.81
CA PHE A 263 12.27 5.65 -14.45
C PHE A 263 12.97 7.03 -14.49
N SER A 264 12.23 8.10 -14.17
CA SER A 264 12.73 9.46 -14.22
C SER A 264 12.26 10.30 -13.03
N ASP A 265 13.13 11.08 -12.46
CA ASP A 265 12.78 12.08 -11.43
C ASP A 265 12.00 13.27 -12.00
N LYS A 266 12.01 13.44 -13.32
CA LYS A 266 11.37 14.56 -14.02
C LYS A 266 9.93 14.28 -14.42
N THR A 267 9.56 13.00 -14.53
CA THR A 267 8.20 12.59 -14.89
C THR A 267 7.25 12.88 -13.73
N LYS A 268 6.27 13.75 -13.96
CA LYS A 268 5.24 14.12 -12.99
C LYS A 268 3.90 14.07 -13.70
N THR A 269 3.45 12.88 -14.01
CA THR A 269 2.18 12.64 -14.68
C THR A 269 1.01 12.58 -13.68
N ALA A 270 -0.04 11.92 -14.04
CA ALA A 270 -1.19 11.75 -13.16
C ALA A 270 -0.98 10.57 -12.17
N ARG A 271 -1.83 10.52 -11.17
CA ARG A 271 -2.04 9.34 -10.36
C ARG A 271 -2.84 8.35 -11.19
N ILE A 272 -2.32 7.15 -11.36
CA ILE A 272 -2.95 6.06 -12.13
C ILE A 272 -3.03 4.75 -11.32
N ASP A 273 -2.31 4.68 -10.21
CA ASP A 273 -2.39 3.59 -9.24
C ASP A 273 -3.29 4.00 -8.07
N TYR A 274 -4.20 3.12 -7.68
CA TYR A 274 -5.23 3.43 -6.70
C TYR A 274 -5.40 2.29 -5.69
N ILE A 275 -5.85 2.70 -4.50
CA ILE A 275 -6.49 1.84 -3.51
C ILE A 275 -7.89 2.42 -3.28
N PHE A 276 -8.91 1.63 -3.56
CA PHE A 276 -10.30 1.95 -3.26
C PHE A 276 -10.82 1.07 -2.14
N VAL A 277 -11.72 1.63 -1.34
CA VAL A 277 -12.36 0.91 -0.23
C VAL A 277 -13.86 1.12 -0.22
N ARG A 278 -14.60 0.19 0.44
CA ARG A 278 -16.03 0.31 0.61
C ARG A 278 -16.58 -0.51 1.76
N ASN A 279 -17.92 -0.34 2.00
CA ASN A 279 -18.73 -1.12 2.92
C ASN A 279 -18.15 -1.22 4.33
N GLY A 280 -18.10 -0.07 5.02
CA GLY A 280 -17.67 -0.03 6.43
C GLY A 280 -16.16 0.01 6.63
N MET A 281 -15.37 0.24 5.58
CA MET A 281 -13.93 0.49 5.74
C MET A 281 -13.62 1.98 5.91
N LYS A 282 -12.60 2.29 6.72
CA LYS A 282 -11.97 3.60 6.89
C LYS A 282 -10.57 3.56 6.32
N VAL A 283 -10.06 4.71 5.90
CA VAL A 283 -8.66 4.89 5.52
C VAL A 283 -8.01 5.83 6.53
N LEU A 284 -7.08 5.31 7.31
CA LEU A 284 -6.41 6.03 8.38
C LEU A 284 -5.20 6.80 7.90
N ASP A 285 -4.49 6.25 6.89
CA ASP A 285 -3.27 6.82 6.33
C ASP A 285 -3.15 6.47 4.84
N TYR A 286 -2.46 7.33 4.08
CA TYR A 286 -2.16 7.12 2.66
C TYR A 286 -0.79 7.70 2.31
N LYS A 287 -0.01 6.95 1.53
CA LYS A 287 1.34 7.36 1.14
C LYS A 287 1.69 6.84 -0.26
N THR A 288 2.23 7.71 -1.09
CA THR A 288 2.98 7.33 -2.29
C THR A 288 4.46 7.30 -1.96
N VAL A 289 5.13 6.16 -2.16
CA VAL A 289 6.49 5.92 -1.68
C VAL A 289 7.49 6.14 -2.80
N ILE A 290 8.34 7.15 -2.68
CA ILE A 290 9.50 7.31 -3.58
C ILE A 290 10.58 6.31 -3.16
N LYS A 291 10.91 5.36 -4.04
CA LYS A 291 11.95 4.38 -3.76
C LYS A 291 12.89 4.17 -4.93
N LYS A 292 14.13 4.58 -4.71
CA LYS A 292 15.28 4.30 -5.59
C LYS A 292 16.54 4.19 -4.74
N GLU A 293 17.50 3.42 -5.19
CA GLU A 293 18.80 3.27 -4.55
C GLU A 293 19.91 3.29 -5.60
N HIS A 294 20.97 4.08 -5.38
CA HIS A 294 22.09 4.20 -6.30
C HIS A 294 21.70 4.57 -7.75
N GLY A 295 20.63 5.37 -7.90
CA GLY A 295 20.10 5.78 -9.20
C GLY A 295 19.20 4.75 -9.88
N ILE A 296 19.01 3.56 -9.30
CA ILE A 296 18.13 2.50 -9.81
C ILE A 296 16.76 2.64 -9.14
N PHE A 297 15.71 2.72 -9.95
CA PHE A 297 14.33 2.73 -9.48
C PHE A 297 13.87 1.29 -9.27
N ILE A 298 13.07 1.04 -8.22
CA ILE A 298 12.49 -0.30 -8.02
C ILE A 298 11.42 -0.64 -9.07
N SER A 299 10.75 0.39 -9.61
CA SER A 299 9.78 0.31 -10.71
C SER A 299 9.66 1.67 -11.39
N ASP A 300 9.08 1.72 -12.59
CA ASP A 300 8.61 2.94 -13.25
C ASP A 300 7.30 3.49 -12.65
N HIS A 301 6.75 2.81 -11.66
CA HIS A 301 5.69 3.28 -10.78
C HIS A 301 6.17 3.44 -9.34
N TRP A 302 5.63 4.42 -8.63
CA TRP A 302 5.80 4.55 -7.19
C TRP A 302 4.79 3.67 -6.45
N PRO A 303 5.23 2.86 -5.47
CA PRO A 303 4.31 2.11 -4.62
C PRO A 303 3.32 3.03 -3.92
N VAL A 304 2.08 2.60 -3.83
CA VAL A 304 1.03 3.28 -3.06
C VAL A 304 0.65 2.42 -1.86
N GLU A 305 0.64 3.03 -0.69
CA GLU A 305 0.25 2.41 0.57
C GLU A 305 -0.97 3.10 1.17
N ALA A 306 -1.81 2.32 1.82
CA ALA A 306 -2.87 2.81 2.69
C ALA A 306 -2.96 1.94 3.94
N VAL A 307 -3.26 2.57 5.07
CA VAL A 307 -3.68 1.85 6.28
C VAL A 307 -5.18 1.93 6.37
N VAL A 308 -5.82 0.78 6.31
CA VAL A 308 -7.28 0.66 6.36
C VAL A 308 -7.73 -0.05 7.63
N SER A 309 -8.93 0.26 8.09
CA SER A 309 -9.53 -0.36 9.27
C SER A 309 -11.02 -0.59 9.05
N PHE A 310 -11.56 -1.59 9.70
CA PHE A 310 -13.00 -1.77 9.75
C PHE A 310 -13.63 -0.71 10.68
N LYS A 311 -14.79 -0.18 10.27
CA LYS A 311 -15.62 0.70 11.13
C LYS A 311 -16.25 -0.09 12.26
#